data_41ce929d0be97701195a0437d2ee2edd
#
_entry.id   41ce929d0be97701195a0437d2ee2edd
#
_cell.length_a   1.000
_cell.length_b   1.000
_cell.length_c   1.000
_cell.angle_alpha   90.00
_cell.angle_beta   90.00
_cell.angle_gamma   90.00
#
_symmetry.space_group_name_H-M   'P 1'
#
loop_
_entity.id
_entity.type
_entity.pdbx_description
1 polymer ?
#
loop_
_entity_poly.entity_id
_entity_poly.type
_entity_poly.pdbx_seq_one_letter_code
_entity_poly.pdbx_strand_id
1 'polypeptide(L)'
;MLPLPSQGKLYVVGIGPGSRDLLTLKAYEVIRNADVVIGHRRYIDLIRDLVRGEIVESTMRKELERVKLAVELSRDRNVCLVSGGDPCIYGIASLVEEYLSTTGISLDYEIIPGVSALNAANSLLGCAVSGDHAVISLSDSLISWEKIEHRLRLALRSDVPVVVYNPSSRRRSENLKKALEIVLSERGDVKVAVVKNAYRDGQEVFVRNLSELNPEEVDMSTVLIISSSETVSTDRRMLTPRGYSLKYEVGAKTKMAREIAEQSAGILRNIIPGNTLKDEIARRAVMATGDLSYRDLLVFKGDPQEGVEAIRRGAGIVVDVEMVRAGLRAEAIAAVNFAEETERTRTADGILRLKEKIEGSVVGIGNAPSAAKALCEIAKEHRPAFIVATPVGFVGAEEAKEMVRRLDVPSITTMGTKGGSGVCAAILNCLIEHARSN
;
A
#
# COMPACT_ATOMS: atom_id res chain seq x y z
N MET A 1 21.27 -61.52 13.00
CA MET A 1 20.55 -60.58 12.14
C MET A 1 21.40 -59.34 12.03
N LEU A 2 21.94 -59.04 10.87
CA LEU A 2 22.55 -57.75 10.58
C LEU A 2 21.41 -56.72 10.64
N PRO A 3 21.62 -55.54 11.25
CA PRO A 3 20.62 -54.50 11.22
C PRO A 3 20.35 -54.14 9.74
N LEU A 4 19.08 -54.07 9.37
CA LEU A 4 18.66 -53.56 8.08
C LEU A 4 19.31 -52.17 7.94
N PRO A 5 19.91 -51.84 6.77
CA PRO A 5 20.46 -50.51 6.57
C PRO A 5 19.37 -49.47 6.85
N SER A 6 19.68 -48.48 7.65
CA SER A 6 18.78 -47.35 7.91
C SER A 6 18.39 -46.78 6.54
N GLN A 7 17.12 -46.84 6.21
CA GLN A 7 16.61 -46.22 4.99
C GLN A 7 16.88 -44.71 5.12
N GLY A 8 17.68 -44.16 4.21
CA GLY A 8 17.94 -42.75 4.19
C GLY A 8 16.69 -41.95 3.76
N LYS A 9 16.71 -40.64 3.95
CA LYS A 9 15.57 -39.75 3.62
C LYS A 9 16.05 -38.50 2.92
N LEU A 10 15.29 -38.05 1.93
CA LEU A 10 15.51 -36.78 1.26
C LEU A 10 14.66 -35.69 1.90
N TYR A 11 15.30 -34.61 2.31
CA TYR A 11 14.63 -33.39 2.77
C TYR A 11 14.89 -32.27 1.75
N VAL A 12 13.82 -31.69 1.18
CA VAL A 12 13.88 -30.51 0.33
C VAL A 12 13.56 -29.28 1.18
N VAL A 13 14.56 -28.49 1.52
CA VAL A 13 14.48 -27.55 2.62
C VAL A 13 14.54 -26.10 2.15
N GLY A 14 13.50 -25.33 2.50
CA GLY A 14 13.50 -23.87 2.36
C GLY A 14 14.31 -23.20 3.45
N ILE A 15 15.33 -22.45 3.07
CA ILE A 15 16.20 -21.76 4.03
C ILE A 15 15.79 -20.30 4.29
N GLY A 16 14.60 -19.89 3.83
CA GLY A 16 14.14 -18.53 3.99
C GLY A 16 14.91 -17.49 3.15
N PRO A 17 14.74 -16.21 3.43
CA PRO A 17 15.35 -15.12 2.65
C PRO A 17 16.86 -14.97 2.89
N GLY A 18 17.39 -15.47 3.99
CA GLY A 18 18.82 -15.45 4.29
C GLY A 18 19.19 -15.12 5.72
N SER A 19 18.31 -14.47 6.51
CA SER A 19 18.52 -14.34 7.96
C SER A 19 18.23 -15.65 8.68
N ARG A 20 19.04 -15.97 9.69
CA ARG A 20 18.82 -17.15 10.55
C ARG A 20 17.51 -17.08 11.32
N ASP A 21 17.11 -15.91 11.75
CA ASP A 21 15.87 -15.68 12.49
C ASP A 21 14.62 -16.04 11.68
N LEU A 22 14.78 -16.17 10.37
CA LEU A 22 13.71 -16.55 9.45
C LEU A 22 13.83 -18.00 8.94
N LEU A 23 14.73 -18.81 9.49
CA LEU A 23 14.69 -20.25 9.32
C LEU A 23 13.53 -20.82 10.14
N THR A 24 12.80 -21.75 9.57
CA THR A 24 11.86 -22.55 10.40
C THR A 24 12.66 -23.46 11.34
N LEU A 25 12.13 -23.72 12.53
CA LEU A 25 12.78 -24.64 13.49
C LEU A 25 13.07 -26.00 12.87
N LYS A 26 12.15 -26.50 12.05
CA LYS A 26 12.33 -27.77 11.36
C LYS A 26 13.46 -27.73 10.32
N ALA A 27 13.55 -26.65 9.55
CA ALA A 27 14.65 -26.46 8.61
C ALA A 27 16.01 -26.44 9.34
N TYR A 28 16.08 -25.70 10.45
CA TYR A 28 17.28 -25.64 11.28
C TYR A 28 17.71 -27.02 11.81
N GLU A 29 16.76 -27.80 12.34
CA GLU A 29 17.03 -29.14 12.86
C GLU A 29 17.51 -30.10 11.77
N VAL A 30 16.84 -30.11 10.60
CA VAL A 30 17.20 -31.00 9.50
C VAL A 30 18.56 -30.63 8.94
N ILE A 31 18.89 -29.34 8.72
CA ILE A 31 20.19 -28.91 8.22
C ILE A 31 21.33 -29.39 9.16
N ARG A 32 21.09 -29.30 10.47
CA ARG A 32 22.13 -29.69 11.47
C ARG A 32 22.34 -31.19 11.59
N ASN A 33 21.30 -31.99 11.32
CA ASN A 33 21.30 -33.44 11.53
C ASN A 33 21.43 -34.23 10.22
N ALA A 34 21.44 -33.58 9.06
CA ALA A 34 21.65 -34.23 7.78
C ALA A 34 23.10 -34.75 7.65
N ASP A 35 23.22 -35.96 7.08
CA ASP A 35 24.54 -36.53 6.75
C ASP A 35 25.20 -35.76 5.58
N VAL A 36 24.38 -35.27 4.64
CA VAL A 36 24.81 -34.52 3.48
C VAL A 36 23.89 -33.34 3.24
N VAL A 37 24.44 -32.13 3.03
CA VAL A 37 23.71 -30.92 2.62
C VAL A 37 24.15 -30.51 1.23
N ILE A 38 23.20 -30.51 0.31
CA ILE A 38 23.42 -30.21 -1.12
C ILE A 38 22.75 -28.88 -1.48
N GLY A 39 23.45 -28.00 -2.17
CA GLY A 39 22.82 -26.74 -2.58
C GLY A 39 23.64 -25.92 -3.56
N HIS A 40 23.02 -24.86 -4.04
CA HIS A 40 23.74 -23.81 -4.74
C HIS A 40 24.63 -23.04 -3.76
N ARG A 41 25.87 -22.75 -4.15
CA ARG A 41 26.88 -22.08 -3.30
C ARG A 41 26.33 -20.89 -2.52
N ARG A 42 25.56 -19.99 -3.19
CA ARG A 42 24.97 -18.82 -2.53
C ARG A 42 24.04 -19.16 -1.36
N TYR A 43 23.36 -20.30 -1.43
CA TYR A 43 22.45 -20.75 -0.36
C TYR A 43 23.22 -21.49 0.73
N ILE A 44 24.21 -22.28 0.34
CA ILE A 44 25.10 -22.93 1.30
C ILE A 44 25.85 -21.90 2.15
N ASP A 45 26.34 -20.81 1.55
CA ASP A 45 27.05 -19.75 2.26
C ASP A 45 26.23 -19.11 3.38
N LEU A 46 24.88 -19.09 3.26
CA LEU A 46 23.98 -18.54 4.29
C LEU A 46 23.79 -19.45 5.51
N ILE A 47 24.09 -20.74 5.37
CA ILE A 47 23.84 -21.75 6.40
C ILE A 47 25.05 -22.61 6.73
N ARG A 48 26.21 -22.33 6.14
CA ARG A 48 27.42 -23.15 6.20
C ARG A 48 27.82 -23.55 7.61
N ASP A 49 27.73 -22.64 8.52
CA ASP A 49 28.09 -22.80 9.93
C ASP A 49 27.06 -23.61 10.75
N LEU A 50 25.88 -23.87 10.19
CA LEU A 50 24.87 -24.77 10.78
C LEU A 50 25.12 -26.22 10.39
N VAL A 51 25.77 -26.48 9.25
CA VAL A 51 25.97 -27.81 8.71
C VAL A 51 27.04 -28.55 9.50
N ARG A 52 26.70 -29.76 9.95
CA ARG A 52 27.62 -30.66 10.64
C ARG A 52 28.11 -31.80 9.77
N GLY A 53 27.30 -32.17 8.77
CA GLY A 53 27.60 -33.23 7.82
C GLY A 53 28.44 -32.75 6.64
N GLU A 54 28.47 -33.56 5.60
CA GLU A 54 29.16 -33.26 4.34
C GLU A 54 28.42 -32.13 3.57
N ILE A 55 29.18 -31.19 2.98
CA ILE A 55 28.63 -30.15 2.13
C ILE A 55 28.98 -30.42 0.67
N VAL A 56 27.95 -30.47 -0.16
CA VAL A 56 28.09 -30.57 -1.62
C VAL A 56 27.56 -29.30 -2.29
N GLU A 57 28.48 -28.51 -2.79
CA GLU A 57 28.16 -27.26 -3.49
C GLU A 57 28.07 -27.47 -4.99
N SER A 58 27.17 -26.70 -5.61
CA SER A 58 27.12 -26.62 -7.07
C SER A 58 26.88 -25.19 -7.55
N THR A 59 27.13 -25.00 -8.84
CA THR A 59 26.92 -23.72 -9.52
C THR A 59 25.53 -23.64 -10.17
N MET A 60 25.20 -22.50 -10.77
CA MET A 60 23.99 -22.29 -11.56
C MET A 60 23.92 -23.29 -12.75
N ARG A 61 22.69 -23.62 -13.16
CA ARG A 61 22.38 -24.54 -14.29
C ARG A 61 22.73 -26.00 -14.05
N LYS A 62 22.92 -26.37 -12.79
CA LYS A 62 23.17 -27.76 -12.37
C LYS A 62 22.04 -28.27 -11.47
N GLU A 63 20.84 -27.72 -11.64
CA GLU A 63 19.67 -28.06 -10.82
C GLU A 63 19.34 -29.54 -10.92
N LEU A 64 19.28 -30.10 -12.13
CA LEU A 64 18.98 -31.52 -12.36
C LEU A 64 20.09 -32.43 -11.79
N GLU A 65 21.37 -32.03 -11.94
CA GLU A 65 22.49 -32.79 -11.37
C GLU A 65 22.38 -32.85 -9.84
N ARG A 66 22.02 -31.73 -9.19
CA ARG A 66 21.80 -31.69 -7.75
C ARG A 66 20.68 -32.61 -7.31
N VAL A 67 19.55 -32.59 -8.03
CA VAL A 67 18.41 -33.48 -7.72
C VAL A 67 18.78 -34.93 -7.87
N LYS A 68 19.45 -35.33 -8.98
CA LYS A 68 19.92 -36.69 -9.21
C LYS A 68 20.84 -37.17 -8.07
N LEU A 69 21.82 -36.36 -7.69
CA LEU A 69 22.77 -36.69 -6.65
C LEU A 69 22.05 -36.79 -5.27
N ALA A 70 21.11 -35.87 -5.00
CA ALA A 70 20.36 -35.89 -3.75
C ALA A 70 19.50 -37.16 -3.62
N VAL A 71 18.83 -37.56 -4.70
CA VAL A 71 18.04 -38.80 -4.78
C VAL A 71 18.92 -40.04 -4.63
N GLU A 72 20.09 -40.07 -5.27
CA GLU A 72 21.02 -41.19 -5.14
C GLU A 72 21.54 -41.38 -3.73
N LEU A 73 22.04 -40.30 -3.12
CA LEU A 73 22.60 -40.35 -1.77
C LEU A 73 21.54 -40.59 -0.68
N SER A 74 20.28 -40.23 -0.95
CA SER A 74 19.20 -40.39 0.04
C SER A 74 18.71 -41.85 0.17
N ARG A 75 19.27 -42.80 -0.57
CA ARG A 75 18.95 -44.23 -0.41
C ARG A 75 19.45 -44.81 0.95
N ASP A 76 20.56 -44.29 1.42
CA ASP A 76 21.25 -44.78 2.61
C ASP A 76 21.64 -43.66 3.61
N ARG A 77 21.42 -42.38 3.25
CA ARG A 77 21.78 -41.20 4.06
C ARG A 77 20.60 -40.23 4.19
N ASN A 78 20.59 -39.45 5.26
CA ASN A 78 19.70 -38.31 5.38
C ASN A 78 20.30 -37.12 4.62
N VAL A 79 19.67 -36.78 3.49
CA VAL A 79 20.13 -35.74 2.57
C VAL A 79 19.25 -34.49 2.68
N CYS A 80 19.87 -33.34 2.88
CA CYS A 80 19.21 -32.04 2.87
C CYS A 80 19.53 -31.31 1.56
N LEU A 81 18.55 -31.22 0.66
CA LEU A 81 18.64 -30.43 -0.56
C LEU A 81 18.06 -29.02 -0.31
N VAL A 82 18.92 -27.99 -0.26
CA VAL A 82 18.50 -26.64 0.13
C VAL A 82 18.04 -25.78 -1.05
N SER A 83 17.01 -24.98 -0.78
CA SER A 83 16.44 -23.96 -1.67
C SER A 83 16.38 -22.61 -0.96
N GLY A 84 16.71 -21.53 -1.65
CA GLY A 84 16.46 -20.18 -1.12
C GLY A 84 14.96 -19.88 -1.02
N GLY A 85 14.53 -19.14 -0.02
CA GLY A 85 13.13 -18.84 0.22
C GLY A 85 12.33 -20.09 0.59
N ASP A 86 11.22 -20.29 -0.09
CA ASP A 86 10.38 -21.49 -0.03
C ASP A 86 10.67 -22.41 -1.22
N PRO A 87 10.83 -23.72 -1.04
CA PRO A 87 11.20 -24.64 -2.13
C PRO A 87 10.10 -24.84 -3.16
N CYS A 88 8.83 -24.54 -2.83
CA CYS A 88 7.69 -24.64 -3.75
C CYS A 88 7.43 -23.36 -4.55
N ILE A 89 7.96 -22.20 -4.12
CA ILE A 89 7.75 -20.91 -4.80
C ILE A 89 8.94 -20.57 -5.69
N TYR A 90 8.89 -20.97 -6.95
CA TYR A 90 9.99 -20.85 -7.92
C TYR A 90 11.29 -21.49 -7.41
N GLY A 91 11.18 -22.48 -6.54
CA GLY A 91 12.28 -23.23 -5.93
C GLY A 91 12.47 -24.61 -6.56
N ILE A 92 13.30 -25.44 -5.91
CA ILE A 92 13.75 -26.73 -6.46
C ILE A 92 12.75 -27.89 -6.27
N ALA A 93 11.71 -27.70 -5.44
CA ALA A 93 10.79 -28.80 -5.13
C ALA A 93 10.05 -29.34 -6.35
N SER A 94 9.60 -28.48 -7.26
CA SER A 94 8.94 -28.94 -8.48
C SER A 94 9.84 -29.82 -9.35
N LEU A 95 11.14 -29.51 -9.42
CA LEU A 95 12.09 -30.34 -10.16
C LEU A 95 12.29 -31.72 -9.51
N VAL A 96 12.28 -31.79 -8.17
CA VAL A 96 12.33 -33.07 -7.44
C VAL A 96 11.09 -33.91 -7.76
N GLU A 97 9.89 -33.31 -7.66
CA GLU A 97 8.62 -33.99 -7.96
C GLU A 97 8.56 -34.47 -9.42
N GLU A 98 8.92 -33.62 -10.38
CA GLU A 98 8.96 -33.98 -11.79
C GLU A 98 9.97 -35.11 -12.06
N TYR A 99 11.15 -35.08 -11.43
CA TYR A 99 12.17 -36.11 -11.59
C TYR A 99 11.72 -37.45 -11.05
N LEU A 100 11.18 -37.49 -9.81
CA LEU A 100 10.68 -38.72 -9.18
C LEU A 100 9.51 -39.32 -9.98
N SER A 101 8.56 -38.49 -10.40
CA SER A 101 7.41 -38.88 -11.20
C SER A 101 7.83 -39.47 -12.57
N THR A 102 8.78 -38.81 -13.25
CA THR A 102 9.23 -39.23 -14.60
C THR A 102 10.06 -40.50 -14.55
N THR A 103 10.87 -40.69 -13.50
CA THR A 103 11.75 -41.86 -13.36
C THR A 103 11.09 -43.05 -12.69
N GLY A 104 9.94 -42.85 -12.04
CA GLY A 104 9.26 -43.91 -11.27
C GLY A 104 10.02 -44.31 -9.99
N ILE A 105 10.99 -43.50 -9.54
CA ILE A 105 11.76 -43.80 -8.32
C ILE A 105 10.87 -43.56 -7.11
N SER A 106 10.73 -44.60 -6.29
CA SER A 106 10.10 -44.50 -4.98
C SER A 106 11.14 -44.17 -3.93
N LEU A 107 10.92 -43.10 -3.18
CA LEU A 107 11.83 -42.58 -2.16
C LEU A 107 11.04 -41.97 -1.00
N ASP A 108 11.53 -42.17 0.25
CA ASP A 108 11.01 -41.35 1.38
C ASP A 108 11.58 -39.94 1.32
N TYR A 109 10.73 -38.97 1.13
CA TYR A 109 11.14 -37.57 1.10
C TYR A 109 10.13 -36.66 1.78
N GLU A 110 10.61 -35.47 2.16
CA GLU A 110 9.80 -34.46 2.82
C GLU A 110 10.19 -33.07 2.33
N ILE A 111 9.19 -32.25 1.97
CA ILE A 111 9.38 -30.84 1.64
C ILE A 111 9.15 -30.02 2.90
N ILE A 112 10.16 -29.22 3.30
CA ILE A 112 10.10 -28.36 4.46
C ILE A 112 9.98 -26.91 3.96
N PRO A 113 8.86 -26.23 4.29
CA PRO A 113 8.63 -24.87 3.83
C PRO A 113 9.63 -23.88 4.43
N GLY A 114 9.85 -22.79 3.72
CA GLY A 114 10.63 -21.64 4.18
C GLY A 114 9.89 -20.33 4.00
N VAL A 115 10.38 -19.27 4.64
CA VAL A 115 9.85 -17.91 4.43
C VAL A 115 10.17 -17.48 3.00
N SER A 116 9.15 -17.33 2.16
CA SER A 116 9.33 -16.91 0.76
C SER A 116 9.83 -15.47 0.65
N ALA A 117 10.47 -15.13 -0.48
CA ALA A 117 10.89 -13.76 -0.74
C ALA A 117 9.72 -12.77 -0.76
N LEU A 118 8.51 -13.21 -1.18
CA LEU A 118 7.29 -12.42 -1.05
C LEU A 118 7.01 -12.04 0.40
N ASN A 119 6.97 -13.02 1.31
CA ASN A 119 6.66 -12.76 2.72
C ASN A 119 7.71 -11.86 3.37
N ALA A 120 8.98 -12.07 3.03
CA ALA A 120 10.07 -11.23 3.49
C ALA A 120 9.95 -9.78 2.98
N ALA A 121 9.70 -9.58 1.69
CA ALA A 121 9.49 -8.26 1.12
C ALA A 121 8.24 -7.57 1.69
N ASN A 122 7.15 -8.30 1.82
CA ASN A 122 5.88 -7.78 2.34
C ASN A 122 6.00 -7.29 3.79
N SER A 123 6.72 -8.01 4.65
CA SER A 123 6.95 -7.60 6.04
C SER A 123 7.79 -6.33 6.16
N LEU A 124 8.79 -6.15 5.28
CA LEU A 124 9.62 -4.94 5.24
C LEU A 124 8.85 -3.71 4.73
N LEU A 125 7.85 -3.92 3.87
CA LEU A 125 6.99 -2.86 3.32
C LEU A 125 5.81 -2.50 4.24
N GLY A 126 5.50 -3.32 5.24
CA GLY A 126 4.39 -3.10 6.17
C GLY A 126 3.03 -3.60 5.69
N CYS A 127 2.97 -4.56 4.78
CA CYS A 127 1.77 -5.22 4.25
C CYS A 127 1.29 -4.73 2.87
N ALA A 128 2.22 -4.66 1.92
CA ALA A 128 1.92 -4.36 0.51
C ALA A 128 0.91 -5.36 -0.10
N VAL A 129 0.92 -6.58 0.43
CA VAL A 129 0.04 -7.69 0.05
C VAL A 129 -0.65 -8.21 1.29
N SER A 130 -1.93 -7.93 1.43
CA SER A 130 -2.73 -8.36 2.60
C SER A 130 -3.86 -9.33 2.27
N GLY A 131 -4.17 -9.54 1.00
CA GLY A 131 -5.27 -10.37 0.50
C GLY A 131 -4.92 -11.02 -0.83
N ASP A 132 -5.85 -10.96 -1.77
CA ASP A 132 -5.67 -11.52 -3.10
C ASP A 132 -4.49 -10.83 -3.81
N HIS A 133 -3.68 -11.62 -4.49
CA HIS A 133 -2.50 -11.14 -5.20
C HIS A 133 -2.06 -12.14 -6.27
N ALA A 134 -1.31 -11.68 -7.24
CA ALA A 134 -0.68 -12.52 -8.24
C ALA A 134 0.83 -12.58 -8.01
N VAL A 135 1.44 -13.75 -8.27
CA VAL A 135 2.89 -13.95 -8.21
C VAL A 135 3.36 -14.38 -9.59
N ILE A 136 4.23 -13.59 -10.20
CA ILE A 136 4.73 -13.79 -11.57
C ILE A 136 6.26 -13.81 -11.57
N SER A 137 6.85 -14.80 -12.24
CA SER A 137 8.29 -14.81 -12.52
C SER A 137 8.55 -14.31 -13.94
N LEU A 138 9.51 -13.40 -14.10
CA LEU A 138 9.94 -12.93 -15.42
C LEU A 138 11.02 -13.84 -16.06
N SER A 139 11.30 -15.00 -15.44
CA SER A 139 12.24 -15.97 -15.98
C SER A 139 11.62 -16.75 -17.13
N ASP A 140 12.14 -16.58 -18.32
CA ASP A 140 11.80 -17.31 -19.56
C ASP A 140 12.59 -18.62 -19.76
N SER A 141 13.26 -19.10 -18.70
CA SER A 141 14.09 -20.31 -18.77
C SER A 141 13.28 -21.60 -18.93
N LEU A 142 12.05 -21.63 -18.42
CA LEU A 142 11.19 -22.82 -18.42
C LEU A 142 9.88 -22.63 -19.19
N ILE A 143 9.47 -21.37 -19.36
CA ILE A 143 8.25 -21.02 -20.10
C ILE A 143 8.55 -19.86 -21.04
N SER A 144 7.84 -19.79 -22.19
CA SER A 144 8.07 -18.72 -23.16
C SER A 144 7.63 -17.34 -22.63
N TRP A 145 8.24 -16.28 -23.18
CA TRP A 145 7.89 -14.91 -22.83
C TRP A 145 6.41 -14.59 -23.10
N GLU A 146 5.84 -15.09 -24.18
CA GLU A 146 4.43 -14.86 -24.54
C GLU A 146 3.49 -15.37 -23.45
N LYS A 147 3.81 -16.50 -22.80
CA LYS A 147 3.04 -17.01 -21.65
C LYS A 147 3.21 -16.14 -20.41
N ILE A 148 4.42 -15.63 -20.17
CA ILE A 148 4.68 -14.70 -19.06
C ILE A 148 3.89 -13.41 -19.27
N GLU A 149 4.00 -12.81 -20.46
CA GLU A 149 3.26 -11.59 -20.82
C GLU A 149 1.75 -11.77 -20.66
N HIS A 150 1.19 -12.84 -21.21
CA HIS A 150 -0.23 -13.13 -21.10
C HIS A 150 -0.69 -13.18 -19.62
N ARG A 151 0.03 -13.90 -18.77
CA ARG A 151 -0.26 -14.01 -17.34
C ARG A 151 -0.12 -12.67 -16.63
N LEU A 152 0.92 -11.90 -16.95
CA LEU A 152 1.16 -10.58 -16.38
C LEU A 152 0.01 -9.62 -16.71
N ARG A 153 -0.43 -9.55 -17.97
CA ARG A 153 -1.57 -8.72 -18.38
C ARG A 153 -2.85 -9.10 -17.65
N LEU A 154 -3.18 -10.38 -17.55
CA LEU A 154 -4.35 -10.84 -16.82
C LEU A 154 -4.28 -10.49 -15.32
N ALA A 155 -3.13 -10.70 -14.70
CA ALA A 155 -2.90 -10.33 -13.30
C ALA A 155 -3.04 -8.81 -13.06
N LEU A 156 -2.53 -7.99 -13.98
CA LEU A 156 -2.68 -6.54 -13.90
C LEU A 156 -4.15 -6.10 -14.05
N ARG A 157 -4.89 -6.70 -14.98
CA ARG A 157 -6.32 -6.39 -15.21
C ARG A 157 -7.24 -6.82 -14.07
N SER A 158 -6.86 -7.82 -13.28
CA SER A 158 -7.64 -8.22 -12.09
C SER A 158 -7.57 -7.25 -10.93
N ASP A 159 -6.75 -6.20 -11.05
CA ASP A 159 -6.55 -5.14 -10.04
C ASP A 159 -6.11 -5.64 -8.66
N VAL A 160 -5.41 -6.76 -8.58
CA VAL A 160 -4.73 -7.20 -7.37
C VAL A 160 -3.25 -6.79 -7.39
N PRO A 161 -2.56 -6.65 -6.24
CA PRO A 161 -1.11 -6.46 -6.24
C PRO A 161 -0.39 -7.57 -6.99
N VAL A 162 0.62 -7.22 -7.78
CA VAL A 162 1.40 -8.21 -8.54
C VAL A 162 2.82 -8.27 -8.02
N VAL A 163 3.21 -9.44 -7.53
CA VAL A 163 4.55 -9.71 -7.01
C VAL A 163 5.41 -10.33 -8.10
N VAL A 164 6.51 -9.67 -8.43
CA VAL A 164 7.40 -10.07 -9.52
C VAL A 164 8.67 -10.71 -8.96
N TYR A 165 8.88 -11.97 -9.31
CA TYR A 165 10.07 -12.74 -9.01
C TYR A 165 11.01 -12.79 -10.21
N ASN A 166 12.30 -12.99 -9.97
CA ASN A 166 13.34 -13.09 -10.98
C ASN A 166 13.28 -11.94 -12.01
N PRO A 167 13.16 -10.68 -11.55
CA PRO A 167 12.83 -9.56 -12.41
C PRO A 167 13.91 -9.29 -13.45
N SER A 168 15.19 -9.45 -13.11
CA SER A 168 16.29 -9.17 -14.01
C SER A 168 17.50 -10.09 -13.76
N SER A 169 18.25 -10.37 -14.80
CA SER A 169 19.57 -10.98 -14.71
C SER A 169 20.45 -10.41 -15.82
N ARG A 170 21.77 -10.59 -15.73
CA ARG A 170 22.73 -10.12 -16.75
C ARG A 170 22.37 -10.51 -18.21
N ARG A 171 21.59 -11.57 -18.40
CA ARG A 171 21.18 -12.07 -19.72
C ARG A 171 19.72 -11.75 -20.07
N ARG A 172 18.94 -11.21 -19.14
CA ARG A 172 17.47 -11.04 -19.24
C ARG A 172 17.02 -9.66 -18.76
N SER A 173 17.83 -8.62 -18.99
CA SER A 173 17.45 -7.23 -18.69
C SER A 173 16.25 -6.77 -19.53
N GLU A 174 16.12 -7.28 -20.74
CA GLU A 174 15.02 -6.93 -21.64
C GLU A 174 13.64 -7.40 -21.15
N ASN A 175 13.56 -8.54 -20.44
CA ASN A 175 12.28 -9.02 -19.89
C ASN A 175 11.71 -8.06 -18.86
N LEU A 176 12.57 -7.44 -18.03
CA LEU A 176 12.14 -6.43 -17.08
C LEU A 176 11.58 -5.19 -17.79
N LYS A 177 12.30 -4.66 -18.80
CA LYS A 177 11.85 -3.49 -19.57
C LYS A 177 10.49 -3.73 -20.19
N LYS A 178 10.31 -4.86 -20.87
CA LYS A 178 9.02 -5.26 -21.45
C LYS A 178 7.92 -5.38 -20.38
N ALA A 179 8.24 -5.95 -19.22
CA ALA A 179 7.27 -6.06 -18.14
C ALA A 179 6.83 -4.68 -17.61
N LEU A 180 7.77 -3.74 -17.45
CA LEU A 180 7.45 -2.36 -17.01
C LEU A 180 6.62 -1.61 -18.05
N GLU A 181 6.88 -1.77 -19.33
CA GLU A 181 6.05 -1.23 -20.43
C GLU A 181 4.63 -1.80 -20.39
N ILE A 182 4.47 -3.10 -20.13
CA ILE A 182 3.17 -3.74 -19.95
C ILE A 182 2.44 -3.15 -18.76
N VAL A 183 3.12 -2.98 -17.62
CA VAL A 183 2.52 -2.35 -16.42
C VAL A 183 2.04 -0.95 -16.74
N LEU A 184 2.88 -0.14 -17.40
CA LEU A 184 2.53 1.22 -17.81
C LEU A 184 1.31 1.24 -18.73
N SER A 185 1.23 0.30 -19.68
CA SER A 185 0.09 0.22 -20.61
C SER A 185 -1.22 -0.23 -19.96
N GLU A 186 -1.17 -1.11 -18.95
CA GLU A 186 -2.37 -1.68 -18.31
C GLU A 186 -2.85 -0.88 -17.09
N ARG A 187 -1.94 -0.23 -16.34
CA ARG A 187 -2.25 0.46 -15.08
C ARG A 187 -1.78 1.92 -15.01
N GLY A 188 -1.05 2.41 -16.02
CA GLY A 188 -0.44 3.73 -15.97
C GLY A 188 0.78 3.80 -15.04
N ASP A 189 1.10 5.01 -14.58
CA ASP A 189 2.26 5.28 -13.70
C ASP A 189 1.91 4.97 -12.23
N VAL A 190 1.85 3.68 -11.91
CA VAL A 190 1.52 3.18 -10.57
C VAL A 190 2.73 3.11 -9.65
N LYS A 191 2.50 2.94 -8.35
CA LYS A 191 3.58 2.70 -7.38
C LYS A 191 4.14 1.29 -7.51
N VAL A 192 5.46 1.20 -7.46
CA VAL A 192 6.21 -0.05 -7.43
C VAL A 192 7.12 -0.05 -6.22
N ALA A 193 6.98 -1.06 -5.38
CA ALA A 193 7.91 -1.32 -4.29
C ALA A 193 9.06 -2.18 -4.80
N VAL A 194 10.28 -1.81 -4.40
CA VAL A 194 11.51 -2.52 -4.69
C VAL A 194 12.11 -3.00 -3.37
N VAL A 195 12.27 -4.29 -3.23
CA VAL A 195 12.92 -4.91 -2.07
C VAL A 195 14.06 -5.76 -2.55
N LYS A 196 15.28 -5.32 -2.28
CA LYS A 196 16.51 -5.98 -2.67
C LYS A 196 17.19 -6.57 -1.43
N ASN A 197 17.75 -7.76 -1.56
CA ASN A 197 18.45 -8.44 -0.47
C ASN A 197 17.65 -8.48 0.85
N ALA A 198 16.35 -8.79 0.78
CA ALA A 198 15.49 -8.83 1.97
C ALA A 198 16.11 -9.69 3.07
N TYR A 199 16.32 -9.10 4.25
CA TYR A 199 16.95 -9.73 5.42
C TYR A 199 18.37 -10.27 5.17
N ARG A 200 19.13 -9.59 4.29
CA ARG A 200 20.57 -9.87 4.00
C ARG A 200 21.37 -8.59 4.06
N ASP A 201 22.69 -8.72 4.06
CA ASP A 201 23.58 -7.58 3.91
C ASP A 201 23.29 -6.83 2.61
N GLY A 202 23.29 -5.50 2.67
CA GLY A 202 22.90 -4.64 1.54
C GLY A 202 21.41 -4.64 1.26
N GLN A 203 20.56 -4.82 2.28
CA GLN A 203 19.12 -4.68 2.16
C GLN A 203 18.72 -3.26 1.74
N GLU A 204 17.91 -3.14 0.69
CA GLU A 204 17.33 -1.90 0.24
C GLU A 204 15.81 -2.04 0.11
N VAL A 205 15.07 -1.04 0.59
CA VAL A 205 13.60 -0.98 0.52
C VAL A 205 13.17 0.42 0.16
N PHE A 206 12.47 0.56 -0.95
CA PHE A 206 11.89 1.83 -1.38
C PHE A 206 10.65 1.63 -2.25
N VAL A 207 9.80 2.66 -2.32
CA VAL A 207 8.60 2.71 -3.15
C VAL A 207 8.69 3.94 -4.04
N ARG A 208 8.50 3.77 -5.35
CA ARG A 208 8.56 4.85 -6.35
C ARG A 208 7.42 4.74 -7.35
N ASN A 209 7.18 5.78 -8.12
CA ASN A 209 6.38 5.66 -9.33
C ASN A 209 7.09 4.76 -10.35
N LEU A 210 6.33 4.06 -11.17
CA LEU A 210 6.87 3.21 -12.22
C LEU A 210 7.84 3.98 -13.16
N SER A 211 7.49 5.22 -13.50
CA SER A 211 8.29 6.12 -14.34
C SER A 211 9.64 6.52 -13.74
N GLU A 212 9.79 6.44 -12.41
CA GLU A 212 11.02 6.79 -11.68
C GLU A 212 11.91 5.56 -11.45
N LEU A 213 11.43 4.35 -11.80
CA LEU A 213 12.17 3.12 -11.57
C LEU A 213 13.28 2.96 -12.63
N ASN A 214 14.54 2.96 -12.18
CA ASN A 214 15.66 2.60 -13.03
C ASN A 214 15.81 1.07 -13.09
N PRO A 215 15.63 0.42 -14.26
CA PRO A 215 15.78 -1.03 -14.40
C PRO A 215 17.17 -1.56 -14.01
N GLU A 216 18.21 -0.73 -14.01
CA GLU A 216 19.57 -1.12 -13.63
C GLU A 216 19.73 -1.34 -12.10
N GLU A 217 18.83 -0.75 -11.29
CA GLU A 217 18.80 -0.97 -9.83
C GLU A 217 18.22 -2.34 -9.46
N VAL A 218 17.61 -3.04 -10.43
CA VAL A 218 16.88 -4.30 -10.22
C VAL A 218 17.70 -5.48 -10.70
N ASP A 219 17.91 -6.46 -9.82
CA ASP A 219 18.67 -7.68 -10.12
C ASP A 219 17.96 -8.96 -9.63
N MET A 220 18.65 -10.11 -9.67
CA MET A 220 18.13 -11.42 -9.23
C MET A 220 17.84 -11.52 -7.73
N SER A 221 18.34 -10.60 -6.92
CA SER A 221 18.09 -10.55 -5.48
C SER A 221 16.95 -9.59 -5.12
N THR A 222 16.24 -9.09 -6.12
CA THR A 222 15.15 -8.12 -5.98
C THR A 222 13.78 -8.80 -6.14
N VAL A 223 12.83 -8.40 -5.30
CA VAL A 223 11.39 -8.62 -5.47
C VAL A 223 10.74 -7.28 -5.76
N LEU A 224 9.92 -7.20 -6.80
CA LEU A 224 9.09 -6.03 -7.07
C LEU A 224 7.65 -6.33 -6.66
N ILE A 225 6.96 -5.33 -6.11
CA ILE A 225 5.51 -5.41 -5.85
C ILE A 225 4.85 -4.22 -6.55
N ILE A 226 4.02 -4.52 -7.54
CA ILE A 226 3.26 -3.55 -8.32
C ILE A 226 1.94 -3.33 -7.60
N SER A 227 1.60 -2.08 -7.34
CA SER A 227 0.39 -1.72 -6.61
C SER A 227 -0.90 -2.02 -7.39
N SER A 228 -2.00 -2.26 -6.67
CA SER A 228 -3.38 -2.18 -7.17
C SER A 228 -3.91 -0.75 -7.05
N SER A 229 -5.13 -0.51 -7.54
CA SER A 229 -5.81 0.79 -7.40
C SER A 229 -6.12 1.17 -5.96
N GLU A 230 -6.25 0.18 -5.05
CA GLU A 230 -6.54 0.38 -3.63
C GLU A 230 -5.29 0.56 -2.76
N THR A 231 -4.11 0.36 -3.34
CA THR A 231 -2.85 0.40 -2.58
C THR A 231 -2.47 1.83 -2.21
N VAL A 232 -2.20 2.05 -0.92
CA VAL A 232 -1.63 3.29 -0.39
C VAL A 232 -0.16 3.11 -0.06
N SER A 233 0.65 4.14 -0.25
CA SER A 233 2.10 4.02 -0.06
C SER A 233 2.76 5.33 0.41
N THR A 234 3.91 5.17 1.07
CA THR A 234 4.93 6.20 1.30
C THR A 234 6.22 5.80 0.58
N ASP A 235 7.29 6.55 0.72
CA ASP A 235 8.59 6.24 0.11
C ASP A 235 9.19 4.89 0.54
N ARG A 236 8.75 4.34 1.67
CA ARG A 236 9.28 3.10 2.25
C ARG A 236 8.22 2.07 2.63
N ARG A 237 6.94 2.44 2.61
CA ARG A 237 5.85 1.53 3.01
C ARG A 237 4.80 1.45 1.92
N MET A 238 4.17 0.29 1.86
CA MET A 238 3.07 0.01 0.96
C MET A 238 2.04 -0.85 1.68
N LEU A 239 0.77 -0.48 1.57
CA LEU A 239 -0.34 -1.20 2.16
C LEU A 239 -1.44 -1.36 1.12
N THR A 240 -1.89 -2.59 0.88
CA THR A 240 -3.14 -2.85 0.18
C THR A 240 -4.20 -3.20 1.23
N PRO A 241 -5.19 -2.32 1.48
CA PRO A 241 -6.17 -2.52 2.52
C PRO A 241 -7.07 -3.73 2.26
N ARG A 242 -7.47 -4.43 3.32
CA ARG A 242 -8.51 -5.50 3.27
C ARG A 242 -9.90 -5.00 3.69
N GLY A 243 -10.10 -3.69 3.72
CA GLY A 243 -11.36 -3.10 4.17
C GLY A 243 -11.58 -3.12 5.70
N TYR A 244 -10.54 -3.33 6.50
CA TYR A 244 -10.67 -3.26 7.97
C TYR A 244 -11.09 -1.88 8.44
N SER A 245 -10.60 -0.82 7.81
CA SER A 245 -11.04 0.56 8.07
C SER A 245 -12.53 0.74 7.81
N LEU A 246 -13.05 0.14 6.75
CA LEU A 246 -14.49 0.13 6.46
C LEU A 246 -15.30 -0.67 7.49
N LYS A 247 -14.69 -1.71 8.09
CA LYS A 247 -15.35 -2.56 9.07
C LYS A 247 -15.31 -2.00 10.49
N TYR A 248 -14.19 -1.39 10.89
CA TYR A 248 -13.94 -0.99 12.29
C TYR A 248 -13.89 0.52 12.50
N GLU A 249 -13.69 1.31 11.45
CA GLU A 249 -13.68 2.76 11.52
C GLU A 249 -14.91 3.39 10.84
N VAL A 250 -15.63 4.06 11.64
CA VAL A 250 -16.40 5.31 11.56
C VAL A 250 -17.01 5.67 10.20
N GLY A 251 -18.30 5.63 10.18
CA GLY A 251 -19.19 6.13 9.14
C GLY A 251 -20.45 5.29 9.11
N ALA A 252 -20.40 4.14 8.50
CA ALA A 252 -21.53 3.22 8.44
C ALA A 252 -21.38 2.12 9.50
N LYS A 253 -22.09 2.24 10.62
CA LYS A 253 -22.06 1.28 11.73
C LYS A 253 -22.74 -0.05 11.41
N THR A 254 -23.54 -0.14 10.36
CA THR A 254 -24.27 -1.33 9.95
C THR A 254 -23.83 -1.83 8.57
N LYS A 255 -23.99 -3.14 8.31
CA LYS A 255 -23.71 -3.75 7.00
C LYS A 255 -24.48 -3.06 5.88
N MET A 256 -25.76 -2.80 6.09
CA MET A 256 -26.63 -2.15 5.12
C MET A 256 -26.18 -0.71 4.78
N ALA A 257 -25.76 0.05 5.79
CA ALA A 257 -25.25 1.42 5.57
C ALA A 257 -23.95 1.44 4.78
N ARG A 258 -23.10 0.39 4.94
CA ARG A 258 -21.87 0.22 4.14
C ARG A 258 -22.17 -0.10 2.70
N GLU A 259 -23.05 -1.06 2.43
CA GLU A 259 -23.47 -1.44 1.09
C GLU A 259 -24.03 -0.22 0.33
N ILE A 260 -24.82 0.62 0.99
CA ILE A 260 -25.36 1.87 0.40
C ILE A 260 -24.21 2.85 0.10
N ALA A 261 -23.25 3.02 1.01
CA ALA A 261 -22.11 3.91 0.81
C ALA A 261 -21.20 3.45 -0.34
N GLU A 262 -20.93 2.15 -0.43
CA GLU A 262 -20.13 1.54 -1.51
C GLU A 262 -20.80 1.66 -2.86
N GLN A 263 -22.11 1.38 -2.94
CA GLN A 263 -22.91 1.58 -4.17
C GLN A 263 -22.89 3.05 -4.61
N SER A 264 -23.07 3.98 -3.67
CA SER A 264 -23.02 5.42 -3.94
C SER A 264 -21.64 5.85 -4.43
N ALA A 265 -20.57 5.37 -3.80
CA ALA A 265 -19.20 5.66 -4.21
C ALA A 265 -18.89 5.10 -5.60
N GLY A 266 -19.36 3.87 -5.92
CA GLY A 266 -19.23 3.27 -7.25
C GLY A 266 -19.91 4.09 -8.34
N ILE A 267 -21.16 4.54 -8.09
CA ILE A 267 -21.89 5.41 -9.02
C ILE A 267 -21.15 6.73 -9.24
N LEU A 268 -20.67 7.35 -8.16
CA LEU A 268 -19.98 8.64 -8.24
C LEU A 268 -18.63 8.57 -8.94
N ARG A 269 -17.88 7.47 -8.84
CA ARG A 269 -16.64 7.27 -9.62
C ARG A 269 -16.89 7.29 -11.14
N ASN A 270 -18.04 6.77 -11.58
CA ASN A 270 -18.42 6.81 -12.99
C ASN A 270 -18.86 8.21 -13.46
N ILE A 271 -19.48 8.99 -12.57
CA ILE A 271 -20.00 10.33 -12.87
C ILE A 271 -18.90 11.40 -12.79
N ILE A 272 -18.00 11.25 -11.82
CA ILE A 272 -16.85 12.14 -11.57
C ILE A 272 -15.58 11.27 -11.69
N PRO A 273 -15.13 10.99 -12.91
CA PRO A 273 -13.91 10.23 -13.14
C PRO A 273 -12.68 11.04 -12.73
N GLY A 274 -11.60 10.36 -12.40
CA GLY A 274 -10.36 10.98 -11.97
C GLY A 274 -9.93 10.54 -10.57
N ASN A 275 -8.62 10.65 -10.31
CA ASN A 275 -7.99 10.15 -9.08
C ASN A 275 -7.26 11.26 -8.31
N THR A 276 -7.53 12.52 -8.64
CA THR A 276 -6.96 13.65 -7.90
C THR A 276 -7.71 13.90 -6.59
N LEU A 277 -7.06 14.56 -5.64
CA LEU A 277 -7.71 14.99 -4.40
C LEU A 277 -8.91 15.91 -4.67
N LYS A 278 -8.86 16.74 -5.72
CA LYS A 278 -9.98 17.59 -6.14
C LYS A 278 -11.18 16.77 -6.59
N ASP A 279 -10.97 15.68 -7.34
CA ASP A 279 -12.03 14.78 -7.78
C ASP A 279 -12.67 14.06 -6.58
N GLU A 280 -11.86 13.66 -5.60
CA GLU A 280 -12.38 13.03 -4.41
C GLU A 280 -13.19 13.99 -3.54
N ILE A 281 -12.72 15.20 -3.34
CA ILE A 281 -13.46 16.25 -2.63
C ILE A 281 -14.80 16.51 -3.33
N ALA A 282 -14.82 16.57 -4.66
CA ALA A 282 -16.07 16.75 -5.43
C ALA A 282 -17.05 15.57 -5.21
N ARG A 283 -16.55 14.33 -5.27
CA ARG A 283 -17.38 13.14 -4.97
C ARG A 283 -17.95 13.17 -3.55
N ARG A 284 -17.15 13.59 -2.56
CA ARG A 284 -17.60 13.70 -1.16
C ARG A 284 -18.67 14.77 -0.96
N ALA A 285 -18.53 15.93 -1.63
CA ALA A 285 -19.52 16.99 -1.58
C ALA A 285 -20.86 16.54 -2.22
N VAL A 286 -20.79 15.87 -3.39
CA VAL A 286 -21.97 15.29 -4.06
C VAL A 286 -22.60 14.20 -3.19
N MET A 287 -21.82 13.31 -2.59
CA MET A 287 -22.33 12.25 -1.71
C MET A 287 -23.04 12.82 -0.48
N ALA A 288 -22.53 13.91 0.11
CA ALA A 288 -23.12 14.54 1.28
C ALA A 288 -24.44 15.27 1.00
N THR A 289 -24.70 15.62 -0.26
CA THR A 289 -25.87 16.44 -0.65
C THR A 289 -26.87 15.72 -1.55
N GLY A 290 -26.44 14.67 -2.26
CA GLY A 290 -27.22 14.08 -3.35
C GLY A 290 -27.34 14.98 -4.60
N ASP A 291 -26.60 16.09 -4.67
CA ASP A 291 -26.70 17.09 -5.73
C ASP A 291 -25.43 17.11 -6.60
N LEU A 292 -25.54 16.61 -7.82
CA LEU A 292 -24.43 16.54 -8.78
C LEU A 292 -23.83 17.91 -9.15
N SER A 293 -24.58 19.00 -8.97
CA SER A 293 -24.07 20.35 -9.28
C SER A 293 -22.85 20.74 -8.45
N TYR A 294 -22.64 20.10 -7.28
CA TYR A 294 -21.46 20.37 -6.47
C TYR A 294 -20.14 20.03 -7.16
N ARG A 295 -20.14 19.18 -8.18
CA ARG A 295 -18.96 18.95 -9.03
C ARG A 295 -18.44 20.26 -9.63
N ASP A 296 -19.35 21.13 -10.08
CA ASP A 296 -19.01 22.35 -10.80
C ASP A 296 -19.06 23.61 -9.91
N LEU A 297 -19.64 23.49 -8.72
CA LEU A 297 -19.76 24.59 -7.76
C LEU A 297 -18.53 24.77 -6.85
N LEU A 298 -17.68 23.77 -6.73
CA LEU A 298 -16.48 23.85 -5.91
C LEU A 298 -15.43 24.76 -6.56
N VAL A 299 -14.92 25.70 -5.78
CA VAL A 299 -13.85 26.62 -6.19
C VAL A 299 -12.64 26.36 -5.30
N PHE A 300 -11.54 25.99 -5.93
CA PHE A 300 -10.26 25.72 -5.29
C PHE A 300 -9.31 26.92 -5.51
N LYS A 301 -8.84 27.53 -4.43
CA LYS A 301 -7.75 28.48 -4.43
C LYS A 301 -6.53 27.84 -3.79
N GLY A 302 -5.46 27.69 -4.55
CA GLY A 302 -4.29 26.88 -4.14
C GLY A 302 -4.52 25.38 -4.33
N ASP A 303 -3.65 24.58 -3.74
CA ASP A 303 -3.73 23.13 -3.78
C ASP A 303 -4.40 22.59 -2.51
N PRO A 304 -5.46 21.76 -2.61
CA PRO A 304 -6.04 21.10 -1.44
C PRO A 304 -5.02 20.31 -0.60
N GLN A 305 -3.93 19.88 -1.21
CA GLN A 305 -2.83 19.20 -0.53
C GLN A 305 -2.22 20.05 0.59
N GLU A 306 -2.27 21.39 0.49
CA GLU A 306 -1.82 22.30 1.55
C GLU A 306 -2.63 22.13 2.83
N GLY A 307 -3.95 21.90 2.72
CA GLY A 307 -4.82 21.58 3.84
C GLY A 307 -4.50 20.22 4.48
N VAL A 308 -4.22 19.21 3.66
CA VAL A 308 -3.78 17.88 4.11
C VAL A 308 -2.47 17.98 4.90
N GLU A 309 -1.50 18.72 4.38
CA GLU A 309 -0.20 18.89 5.03
C GLU A 309 -0.28 19.70 6.32
N ALA A 310 -1.15 20.72 6.37
CA ALA A 310 -1.38 21.47 7.60
C ALA A 310 -1.88 20.54 8.72
N ILE A 311 -2.90 19.71 8.44
CA ILE A 311 -3.43 18.73 9.40
C ILE A 311 -2.35 17.71 9.80
N ARG A 312 -1.55 17.23 8.85
CA ARG A 312 -0.46 16.27 9.12
C ARG A 312 0.61 16.86 10.04
N ARG A 313 0.89 18.15 9.94
CA ARG A 313 1.81 18.88 10.82
C ARG A 313 1.21 19.19 12.20
N GLY A 314 -0.03 18.78 12.46
CA GLY A 314 -0.70 18.97 13.75
C GLY A 314 -1.49 20.27 13.86
N ALA A 315 -1.84 20.93 12.74
CA ALA A 315 -2.70 22.12 12.77
C ALA A 315 -4.04 21.79 13.44
N GLY A 316 -4.47 22.64 14.37
CA GLY A 316 -5.79 22.55 14.99
C GLY A 316 -6.90 22.77 13.95
N ILE A 317 -8.10 22.24 14.23
CA ILE A 317 -9.27 22.47 13.38
C ILE A 317 -10.26 23.32 14.14
N VAL A 318 -10.64 24.46 13.55
CA VAL A 318 -11.66 25.38 14.10
C VAL A 318 -12.85 25.45 13.16
N VAL A 319 -14.06 25.28 13.65
CA VAL A 319 -15.29 25.33 12.83
C VAL A 319 -16.30 26.32 13.39
N ASP A 320 -17.22 26.81 12.55
CA ASP A 320 -18.19 27.83 12.95
C ASP A 320 -19.26 27.31 13.94
N VAL A 321 -19.77 26.09 13.69
CA VAL A 321 -20.92 25.55 14.46
C VAL A 321 -20.72 24.10 14.89
N GLU A 322 -21.45 23.69 15.93
CA GLU A 322 -21.46 22.32 16.43
C GLU A 322 -21.86 21.28 15.37
N MET A 323 -22.73 21.64 14.45
CA MET A 323 -23.18 20.76 13.39
C MET A 323 -22.03 20.34 12.46
N VAL A 324 -21.07 21.22 12.17
CA VAL A 324 -19.85 20.87 11.44
C VAL A 324 -18.95 19.99 12.30
N ARG A 325 -18.72 20.41 13.57
CA ARG A 325 -17.86 19.67 14.51
C ARG A 325 -18.33 18.22 14.70
N ALA A 326 -19.64 18.03 14.94
CA ALA A 326 -20.23 16.70 15.12
C ALA A 326 -20.09 15.78 13.90
N GLY A 327 -19.94 16.34 12.70
CA GLY A 327 -19.70 15.60 11.46
C GLY A 327 -18.24 15.24 11.19
N LEU A 328 -17.29 15.78 11.99
CA LEU A 328 -15.86 15.56 11.77
C LEU A 328 -15.36 14.26 12.41
N ARG A 329 -14.35 13.68 11.77
CA ARG A 329 -13.62 12.48 12.24
C ARG A 329 -12.34 12.82 12.99
N ALA A 330 -12.19 14.07 13.43
CA ALA A 330 -11.08 14.56 14.23
C ALA A 330 -11.60 15.50 15.29
N GLU A 331 -10.78 15.76 16.31
CA GLU A 331 -11.07 16.79 17.29
C GLU A 331 -11.05 18.16 16.63
N ALA A 332 -12.06 18.97 16.94
CA ALA A 332 -12.21 20.33 16.43
C ALA A 332 -12.87 21.22 17.47
N ILE A 333 -12.62 22.51 17.37
CA ILE A 333 -13.20 23.54 18.23
C ILE A 333 -14.36 24.20 17.46
N ALA A 334 -15.58 24.20 18.04
CA ALA A 334 -16.71 24.90 17.48
C ALA A 334 -16.77 26.34 18.06
N ALA A 335 -16.59 27.33 17.20
CA ALA A 335 -16.49 28.72 17.57
C ALA A 335 -17.75 29.24 18.29
N VAL A 336 -18.93 28.76 17.91
CA VAL A 336 -20.20 29.12 18.50
C VAL A 336 -20.25 28.92 20.04
N ASN A 337 -19.44 28.03 20.59
CA ASN A 337 -19.36 27.72 22.02
C ASN A 337 -18.55 28.75 22.83
N PHE A 338 -17.82 29.62 22.16
CA PHE A 338 -17.00 30.68 22.77
C PHE A 338 -17.64 32.07 22.62
N ALA A 339 -18.84 32.10 22.05
CA ALA A 339 -19.56 33.35 21.87
C ALA A 339 -20.13 33.88 23.19
N GLU A 340 -20.08 35.20 23.38
CA GLU A 340 -20.80 35.94 24.42
C GLU A 340 -21.94 36.77 23.81
N GLU A 341 -22.75 37.38 24.64
CA GLU A 341 -23.78 38.28 24.16
C GLU A 341 -23.15 39.59 23.65
N THR A 342 -23.25 39.81 22.35
CA THR A 342 -22.79 40.99 21.64
C THR A 342 -23.81 41.38 20.56
N GLU A 343 -23.63 42.53 19.93
CA GLU A 343 -24.43 42.92 18.75
C GLU A 343 -24.15 42.03 17.50
N ARG A 344 -23.11 41.20 17.55
CA ARG A 344 -22.75 40.28 16.45
C ARG A 344 -23.52 38.97 16.58
N THR A 345 -23.56 38.20 15.49
CA THR A 345 -24.06 36.83 15.58
C THR A 345 -23.09 35.96 16.41
N ARG A 346 -23.62 34.99 17.13
CA ARG A 346 -22.84 34.10 18.00
C ARG A 346 -21.65 33.46 17.25
N THR A 347 -21.83 33.04 16.00
CA THR A 347 -20.77 32.43 15.18
C THR A 347 -19.68 33.44 14.81
N ALA A 348 -20.03 34.69 14.52
CA ALA A 348 -19.05 35.73 14.22
C ALA A 348 -18.26 36.13 15.48
N ASP A 349 -18.93 36.32 16.63
CA ASP A 349 -18.26 36.60 17.89
C ASP A 349 -17.33 35.50 18.33
N GLY A 350 -17.76 34.23 18.22
CA GLY A 350 -16.93 33.07 18.53
C GLY A 350 -15.66 32.97 17.67
N ILE A 351 -15.73 33.28 16.36
CA ILE A 351 -14.56 33.33 15.47
C ILE A 351 -13.57 34.40 15.93
N LEU A 352 -14.04 35.60 16.26
CA LEU A 352 -13.20 36.70 16.73
C LEU A 352 -12.49 36.38 18.05
N ARG A 353 -13.16 35.68 18.96
CA ARG A 353 -12.57 35.25 20.24
C ARG A 353 -11.53 34.18 20.12
N LEU A 354 -11.61 33.37 19.06
CA LEU A 354 -10.65 32.29 18.77
C LEU A 354 -9.50 32.72 17.87
N LYS A 355 -9.27 34.01 17.62
CA LYS A 355 -8.26 34.52 16.70
C LYS A 355 -6.88 33.92 16.89
N GLU A 356 -6.40 33.73 18.10
CA GLU A 356 -5.08 33.10 18.38
C GLU A 356 -5.06 31.62 18.06
N LYS A 357 -6.18 30.90 18.13
CA LYS A 357 -6.30 29.49 17.75
C LYS A 357 -6.53 29.30 16.25
N ILE A 358 -6.95 30.36 15.56
CA ILE A 358 -7.14 30.39 14.11
C ILE A 358 -5.79 30.49 13.39
N GLU A 359 -4.81 31.16 13.99
CA GLU A 359 -3.47 31.24 13.41
C GLU A 359 -2.86 29.85 13.18
N GLY A 360 -2.47 29.57 11.94
CA GLY A 360 -1.90 28.27 11.53
C GLY A 360 -2.88 27.10 11.54
N SER A 361 -4.17 27.31 11.87
CA SER A 361 -5.19 26.25 11.89
C SER A 361 -5.84 26.00 10.54
N VAL A 362 -6.58 24.90 10.42
CA VAL A 362 -7.54 24.65 9.35
C VAL A 362 -8.91 25.11 9.80
N VAL A 363 -9.51 26.07 9.08
CA VAL A 363 -10.79 26.66 9.46
C VAL A 363 -11.92 26.16 8.55
N GLY A 364 -13.00 25.66 9.18
CA GLY A 364 -14.22 25.23 8.51
C GLY A 364 -15.41 26.14 8.80
N ILE A 365 -15.94 26.81 7.77
CA ILE A 365 -17.17 27.61 7.87
C ILE A 365 -18.26 26.94 7.04
N GLY A 366 -19.15 26.21 7.69
CA GLY A 366 -20.18 25.42 7.00
C GLY A 366 -21.58 26.04 7.00
N ASN A 367 -21.85 26.89 7.98
CA ASN A 367 -23.23 27.38 8.18
C ASN A 367 -23.39 28.89 8.05
N ALA A 368 -22.56 29.69 8.73
CA ALA A 368 -22.86 31.10 8.93
C ALA A 368 -22.01 32.02 8.01
N PRO A 369 -22.63 32.78 7.11
CA PRO A 369 -21.93 33.82 6.33
C PRO A 369 -21.23 34.87 7.21
N SER A 370 -21.83 35.20 8.36
CA SER A 370 -21.26 36.13 9.32
C SER A 370 -19.95 35.62 9.96
N ALA A 371 -19.82 34.31 10.17
CA ALA A 371 -18.56 33.70 10.62
C ALA A 371 -17.45 33.82 9.56
N ALA A 372 -17.78 33.63 8.28
CA ALA A 372 -16.83 33.80 7.20
C ALA A 372 -16.38 35.27 7.05
N LYS A 373 -17.29 36.23 7.21
CA LYS A 373 -16.94 37.66 7.21
C LYS A 373 -16.04 37.99 8.41
N ALA A 374 -16.36 37.54 9.62
CA ALA A 374 -15.53 37.70 10.81
C ALA A 374 -14.14 37.09 10.66
N LEU A 375 -14.04 35.88 10.03
CA LEU A 375 -12.76 35.28 9.69
C LEU A 375 -11.94 36.20 8.77
N CYS A 376 -12.57 36.82 7.76
CA CYS A 376 -11.88 37.73 6.85
C CYS A 376 -11.38 39.01 7.53
N GLU A 377 -12.03 39.46 8.63
CA GLU A 377 -11.58 40.61 9.42
C GLU A 377 -10.23 40.33 10.08
N ILE A 378 -10.02 39.13 10.60
CA ILE A 378 -8.84 38.77 11.40
C ILE A 378 -7.75 38.00 10.63
N ALA A 379 -8.06 37.42 9.46
CA ALA A 379 -7.14 36.54 8.73
C ALA A 379 -5.85 37.22 8.24
N LYS A 380 -5.77 38.54 8.24
CA LYS A 380 -4.55 39.29 7.92
C LYS A 380 -3.53 39.26 9.07
N GLU A 381 -4.02 39.29 10.30
CA GLU A 381 -3.20 39.32 11.51
C GLU A 381 -3.02 37.90 12.10
N HIS A 382 -4.06 37.07 11.99
CA HIS A 382 -4.10 35.67 12.46
C HIS A 382 -4.38 34.75 11.27
N ARG A 383 -3.35 34.48 10.48
CA ARG A 383 -3.46 33.75 9.21
C ARG A 383 -3.74 32.26 9.43
N PRO A 384 -4.90 31.70 8.99
CA PRO A 384 -5.10 30.25 8.98
C PRO A 384 -4.20 29.58 7.94
N ALA A 385 -3.88 28.32 8.15
CA ALA A 385 -3.11 27.52 7.19
C ALA A 385 -3.97 27.12 5.98
N PHE A 386 -5.27 26.85 6.21
CA PHE A 386 -6.21 26.46 5.16
C PHE A 386 -7.65 26.80 5.53
N ILE A 387 -8.50 27.12 4.55
CA ILE A 387 -9.91 27.48 4.80
C ILE A 387 -10.82 26.58 3.93
N VAL A 388 -11.85 25.98 4.56
CA VAL A 388 -13.01 25.38 3.88
C VAL A 388 -14.24 26.24 4.21
N ALA A 389 -14.69 27.05 3.25
CA ALA A 389 -15.81 27.97 3.49
C ALA A 389 -16.96 27.68 2.51
N THR A 390 -17.98 27.02 3.03
CA THR A 390 -19.19 26.66 2.30
C THR A 390 -20.47 27.11 3.01
N PRO A 391 -20.53 28.36 3.58
CA PRO A 391 -21.76 28.81 4.21
C PRO A 391 -22.90 28.83 3.19
N VAL A 392 -24.10 28.47 3.68
CA VAL A 392 -25.33 28.41 2.88
C VAL A 392 -26.23 29.59 3.19
N GLY A 393 -26.99 30.07 2.21
CA GLY A 393 -28.02 31.07 2.41
C GLY A 393 -28.18 32.06 1.27
N PHE A 394 -29.32 32.74 1.26
CA PHE A 394 -29.65 33.71 0.21
C PHE A 394 -29.10 35.11 0.51
N VAL A 395 -28.77 35.39 1.79
CA VAL A 395 -28.28 36.72 2.20
C VAL A 395 -26.82 36.58 2.69
N GLY A 396 -25.91 37.22 2.00
CA GLY A 396 -24.51 37.33 2.39
C GLY A 396 -23.62 36.10 2.22
N ALA A 397 -24.17 34.92 1.85
CA ALA A 397 -23.35 33.71 1.73
C ALA A 397 -22.40 33.74 0.52
N GLU A 398 -22.87 34.19 -0.61
CA GLU A 398 -22.06 34.34 -1.80
C GLU A 398 -20.96 35.39 -1.59
N GLU A 399 -21.34 36.56 -1.08
CA GLU A 399 -20.40 37.64 -0.75
C GLU A 399 -19.31 37.19 0.24
N ALA A 400 -19.69 36.48 1.29
CA ALA A 400 -18.74 36.00 2.30
C ALA A 400 -17.73 35.00 1.71
N LYS A 401 -18.17 34.12 0.80
CA LYS A 401 -17.29 33.19 0.08
C LYS A 401 -16.36 33.92 -0.89
N GLU A 402 -16.85 34.97 -1.57
CA GLU A 402 -16.02 35.84 -2.38
C GLU A 402 -14.94 36.54 -1.54
N MET A 403 -15.27 37.03 -0.35
CA MET A 403 -14.30 37.63 0.55
C MET A 403 -13.20 36.62 0.96
N VAL A 404 -13.58 35.38 1.28
CA VAL A 404 -12.61 34.32 1.59
C VAL A 404 -11.68 34.06 0.41
N ARG A 405 -12.21 33.98 -0.82
CA ARG A 405 -11.38 33.78 -2.03
C ARG A 405 -10.37 34.89 -2.29
N ARG A 406 -10.62 36.11 -1.77
CA ARG A 406 -9.69 37.25 -1.88
C ARG A 406 -8.55 37.23 -0.85
N LEU A 407 -8.69 36.46 0.23
CA LEU A 407 -7.60 36.31 1.23
C LEU A 407 -6.39 35.63 0.58
N ASP A 408 -5.21 35.99 1.03
CA ASP A 408 -3.97 35.26 0.65
C ASP A 408 -3.80 33.98 1.49
N VAL A 409 -4.80 33.09 1.41
CA VAL A 409 -4.85 31.79 2.10
C VAL A 409 -5.42 30.76 1.13
N PRO A 410 -4.83 29.56 1.03
CA PRO A 410 -5.40 28.49 0.25
C PRO A 410 -6.75 28.07 0.79
N SER A 411 -7.74 27.86 -0.09
CA SER A 411 -9.10 27.63 0.35
C SER A 411 -9.95 26.82 -0.63
N ILE A 412 -10.97 26.15 -0.10
CA ILE A 412 -12.05 25.52 -0.84
C ILE A 412 -13.36 26.23 -0.47
N THR A 413 -14.06 26.70 -1.50
CA THR A 413 -15.36 27.38 -1.32
C THR A 413 -16.40 26.81 -2.30
N THR A 414 -17.67 27.20 -2.17
CA THR A 414 -18.72 26.92 -3.15
C THR A 414 -19.21 28.20 -3.82
N MET A 415 -19.64 28.12 -5.07
CA MET A 415 -20.26 29.24 -5.78
C MET A 415 -21.71 29.48 -5.33
N GLY A 416 -22.16 30.72 -5.46
CA GLY A 416 -23.56 31.11 -5.23
C GLY A 416 -24.04 30.88 -3.80
N THR A 417 -25.30 30.53 -3.64
CA THR A 417 -25.98 30.37 -2.34
C THR A 417 -25.85 28.99 -1.73
N LYS A 418 -25.40 27.99 -2.50
CA LYS A 418 -25.29 26.59 -2.08
C LYS A 418 -24.09 26.36 -1.17
N GLY A 419 -24.23 25.40 -0.25
CA GLY A 419 -23.23 25.03 0.74
C GLY A 419 -23.86 24.24 1.87
N GLY A 420 -23.36 24.44 3.08
CA GLY A 420 -23.93 23.88 4.30
C GLY A 420 -22.94 23.10 5.15
N SER A 421 -23.30 22.87 6.41
CA SER A 421 -22.46 22.13 7.37
C SER A 421 -22.07 20.74 6.91
N GLY A 422 -22.96 20.02 6.20
CA GLY A 422 -22.70 18.70 5.66
C GLY A 422 -21.60 18.71 4.59
N VAL A 423 -21.63 19.72 3.70
CA VAL A 423 -20.62 19.90 2.64
C VAL A 423 -19.27 20.24 3.26
N CYS A 424 -19.23 21.19 4.21
CA CYS A 424 -18.04 21.56 4.93
C CYS A 424 -17.40 20.36 5.64
N ALA A 425 -18.20 19.61 6.39
CA ALA A 425 -17.73 18.42 7.11
C ALA A 425 -17.24 17.32 6.14
N ALA A 426 -17.90 17.13 5.00
CA ALA A 426 -17.48 16.14 3.99
C ALA A 426 -16.11 16.50 3.36
N ILE A 427 -15.88 17.79 3.05
CA ILE A 427 -14.61 18.28 2.52
C ILE A 427 -13.50 18.16 3.59
N LEU A 428 -13.75 18.63 4.82
CA LEU A 428 -12.77 18.52 5.90
C LEU A 428 -12.43 17.08 6.22
N ASN A 429 -13.40 16.16 6.26
CA ASN A 429 -13.14 14.73 6.46
C ASN A 429 -12.29 14.13 5.35
N CYS A 430 -12.45 14.56 4.10
CA CYS A 430 -11.59 14.15 3.00
C CYS A 430 -10.12 14.56 3.26
N LEU A 431 -9.88 15.81 3.67
CA LEU A 431 -8.54 16.29 4.02
C LEU A 431 -7.96 15.56 5.23
N ILE A 432 -8.77 15.32 6.27
CA ILE A 432 -8.38 14.59 7.49
C ILE A 432 -7.99 13.14 7.17
N GLU A 433 -8.76 12.45 6.33
CA GLU A 433 -8.47 11.08 5.91
C GLU A 433 -7.14 11.01 5.15
N HIS A 434 -6.92 11.91 4.19
CA HIS A 434 -5.65 11.99 3.47
C HIS A 434 -4.46 12.34 4.36
N ALA A 435 -4.66 13.17 5.39
CA ALA A 435 -3.60 13.47 6.36
C ALA A 435 -3.22 12.26 7.22
N ARG A 436 -4.16 11.34 7.46
CA ARG A 436 -3.94 10.10 8.24
C ARG A 436 -3.44 8.92 7.39
N SER A 437 -3.65 8.96 6.09
CA SER A 437 -3.36 7.84 5.17
C SER A 437 -1.89 7.73 4.76
N ASN A 438 -1.01 8.57 5.30
CA ASN A 438 0.43 8.56 4.98
C ASN A 438 1.31 8.45 6.23
#